data_2033ce91cc68a5286b0cca3d764af3e1
#
_entry.id   2033ce91cc68a5286b0cca3d764af3e1
#
_cell.length_a   1.000
_cell.length_b   1.000
_cell.length_c   1.000
_cell.angle_alpha   90.00
_cell.angle_beta   90.00
_cell.angle_gamma   90.00
#
_symmetry.space_group_name_H-M   'P 1'
#
loop_
_entity.id
_entity.type
_entity.pdbx_description
1 polymer ?
#
loop_
_entity_poly.entity_id
_entity_poly.type
_entity_poly.pdbx_seq_one_letter_code
_entity_poly.pdbx_strand_id
1 'polypeptide(L)'
;PAAPEAADEPPLLATLGHTAVRFGAFGGTIEVPWPEAAEAGALAVAAGTCDEGIFLCWTGTGISMAANKLPGIRAALCTDAATAAGARVWNHANVLCLSHRLLTDDLAQEILHAWFTTEPGERGRGGVDRLAEIDARYRRL
;
A
#
# COMPACT_ATOMS: atom_id res chain seq x y z
N PRO A 1 -5.20 5.88 -20.71
CA PRO A 1 -3.79 5.83 -20.33
C PRO A 1 -3.20 4.50 -20.79
N ALA A 2 -2.02 4.58 -21.41
CA ALA A 2 -1.31 3.39 -21.82
C ALA A 2 -1.09 2.50 -20.58
N ALA A 3 -1.30 1.19 -20.72
CA ALA A 3 -0.88 0.25 -19.70
C ALA A 3 0.60 0.50 -19.43
N PRO A 4 1.02 0.57 -18.15
CA PRO A 4 2.43 0.72 -17.88
C PRO A 4 3.18 -0.42 -18.52
N GLU A 5 4.18 -0.09 -19.33
CA GLU A 5 5.09 -1.11 -19.84
C GLU A 5 5.65 -1.89 -18.65
N ALA A 6 5.79 -3.18 -18.81
CA ALA A 6 6.47 -4.05 -17.86
C ALA A 6 7.97 -3.69 -17.85
N ALA A 7 8.27 -2.51 -17.31
CA ALA A 7 9.65 -2.12 -17.07
C ALA A 7 10.08 -2.80 -15.77
N ASP A 8 11.15 -3.54 -15.86
CA ASP A 8 11.91 -4.21 -14.81
C ASP A 8 11.18 -4.34 -13.46
N GLU A 9 10.52 -5.46 -13.26
CA GLU A 9 9.92 -5.79 -11.96
C GLU A 9 10.98 -5.67 -10.87
N PRO A 10 10.63 -5.06 -9.72
CA PRO A 10 11.54 -5.08 -8.58
C PRO A 10 11.93 -6.53 -8.28
N PRO A 11 13.23 -6.89 -8.30
CA PRO A 11 13.66 -8.28 -8.18
C PRO A 11 13.07 -9.01 -6.97
N LEU A 12 12.87 -8.30 -5.87
CA LEU A 12 12.32 -8.86 -4.65
C LEU A 12 10.86 -9.28 -4.82
N LEU A 13 10.03 -8.46 -5.48
CA LEU A 13 8.62 -8.79 -5.70
C LEU A 13 8.47 -9.97 -6.64
N ALA A 14 9.25 -10.01 -7.72
CA ALA A 14 9.26 -11.13 -8.64
C ALA A 14 9.68 -12.43 -7.94
N THR A 15 10.69 -12.39 -7.07
CA THR A 15 11.12 -13.52 -6.26
C THR A 15 10.01 -14.04 -5.35
N LEU A 16 9.15 -13.16 -4.85
CA LEU A 16 8.00 -13.51 -4.02
C LEU A 16 6.76 -13.92 -4.86
N GLY A 17 6.87 -13.97 -6.17
CA GLY A 17 5.80 -14.40 -7.07
C GLY A 17 4.77 -13.32 -7.40
N HIS A 18 5.13 -12.05 -7.26
CA HIS A 18 4.25 -10.92 -7.53
C HIS A 18 4.64 -10.20 -8.82
N THR A 19 3.62 -9.72 -9.53
CA THR A 19 3.76 -8.82 -10.68
C THR A 19 3.50 -7.39 -10.23
N ALA A 20 4.40 -6.47 -10.55
CA ALA A 20 4.28 -5.08 -10.14
C ALA A 20 3.74 -4.19 -11.26
N VAL A 21 2.77 -3.36 -10.94
CA VAL A 21 2.31 -2.24 -11.76
C VAL A 21 2.78 -0.96 -11.10
N ARG A 22 3.53 -0.14 -11.81
CA ARG A 22 4.17 1.05 -11.25
C ARG A 22 3.33 2.30 -11.44
N PHE A 23 3.28 3.13 -10.41
CA PHE A 23 2.66 4.44 -10.42
C PHE A 23 3.66 5.47 -9.87
N GLY A 24 3.65 6.68 -10.41
CA GLY A 24 4.51 7.76 -9.92
C GLY A 24 5.88 7.80 -10.56
N ALA A 25 6.85 8.40 -9.87
CA ALA A 25 8.14 8.79 -10.43
C ALA A 25 9.23 7.72 -10.18
N PHE A 26 9.10 6.54 -10.73
CA PHE A 26 10.09 5.46 -10.61
C PHE A 26 11.33 5.69 -11.49
N GLY A 27 12.20 6.64 -11.09
CA GLY A 27 13.42 6.92 -11.83
C GLY A 27 13.20 7.59 -13.19
N GLY A 28 11.97 8.01 -13.48
CA GLY A 28 11.64 8.77 -14.69
C GLY A 28 12.05 10.23 -14.57
N THR A 29 12.08 10.92 -15.70
CA THR A 29 12.37 12.35 -15.78
C THR A 29 11.15 13.23 -15.46
N ILE A 30 9.96 12.63 -15.37
CA ILE A 30 8.71 13.32 -15.05
C ILE A 30 8.46 13.22 -13.56
N GLU A 31 8.41 14.37 -12.91
CA GLU A 31 8.07 14.46 -11.50
C GLU A 31 6.56 14.33 -11.34
N VAL A 32 6.13 13.34 -10.57
CA VAL A 32 4.72 13.13 -10.23
C VAL A 32 4.56 13.49 -8.76
N PRO A 33 3.69 14.46 -8.42
CA PRO A 33 3.43 14.79 -7.02
C PRO A 33 2.94 13.58 -6.25
N TRP A 34 3.38 13.44 -5.01
CA TRP A 34 3.04 12.27 -4.19
C TRP A 34 1.52 12.09 -3.96
N PRO A 35 0.69 13.14 -3.85
CA PRO A 35 -0.76 12.93 -3.70
C PRO A 35 -1.38 12.28 -4.94
N GLU A 36 -1.00 12.71 -6.13
CA GLU A 36 -1.50 12.15 -7.40
C GLU A 36 -1.01 10.72 -7.62
N ALA A 37 0.23 10.43 -7.26
CA ALA A 37 0.76 9.07 -7.31
C ALA A 37 0.00 8.13 -6.37
N ALA A 38 -0.28 8.58 -5.14
CA ALA A 38 -1.06 7.83 -4.17
C ALA A 38 -2.49 7.60 -4.66
N GLU A 39 -3.13 8.63 -5.20
CA GLU A 39 -4.49 8.53 -5.76
C GLU A 39 -4.55 7.49 -6.87
N ALA A 40 -3.65 7.56 -7.84
CA ALA A 40 -3.62 6.63 -8.96
C ALA A 40 -3.40 5.18 -8.51
N GLY A 41 -2.44 4.94 -7.63
CA GLY A 41 -2.17 3.61 -7.10
C GLY A 41 -3.32 3.07 -6.25
N ALA A 42 -3.89 3.90 -5.40
CA ALA A 42 -5.02 3.52 -4.54
C ALA A 42 -6.28 3.22 -5.36
N LEU A 43 -6.56 3.98 -6.42
CA LEU A 43 -7.66 3.68 -7.34
C LEU A 43 -7.51 2.31 -7.99
N ALA A 44 -6.30 1.92 -8.37
CA ALA A 44 -6.05 0.60 -8.94
C ALA A 44 -6.35 -0.53 -7.94
N VAL A 45 -6.02 -0.33 -6.66
CA VAL A 45 -6.35 -1.28 -5.59
C VAL A 45 -7.86 -1.30 -5.33
N ALA A 46 -8.49 -0.14 -5.22
CA ALA A 46 -9.92 -0.03 -4.97
C ALA A 46 -10.77 -0.65 -6.10
N ALA A 47 -10.31 -0.52 -7.34
CA ALA A 47 -10.98 -1.09 -8.53
C ALA A 47 -10.71 -2.59 -8.72
N GLY A 48 -9.81 -3.18 -7.95
CA GLY A 48 -9.42 -4.59 -8.10
C GLY A 48 -8.47 -4.87 -9.26
N THR A 49 -7.95 -3.84 -9.92
CA THR A 49 -6.93 -3.99 -10.96
C THR A 49 -5.61 -4.48 -10.35
N CYS A 50 -5.32 -4.01 -9.15
CA CYS A 50 -4.23 -4.52 -8.32
C CYS A 50 -4.81 -5.12 -7.04
N ASP A 51 -4.20 -6.17 -6.53
CA ASP A 51 -4.65 -6.82 -5.30
C ASP A 51 -4.28 -6.01 -4.07
N GLU A 52 -3.09 -5.44 -4.06
CA GLU A 52 -2.52 -4.69 -2.94
C GLU A 52 -1.63 -3.57 -3.46
N GLY A 53 -1.38 -2.57 -2.62
CA GLY A 53 -0.48 -1.47 -2.92
C GLY A 53 0.74 -1.46 -1.99
N ILE A 54 1.89 -1.07 -2.53
CA ILE A 54 3.09 -0.76 -1.78
C ILE A 54 3.52 0.64 -2.17
N PHE A 55 3.37 1.58 -1.25
CA PHE A 55 3.59 3.01 -1.51
C PHE A 55 4.77 3.53 -0.70
N LEU A 56 5.60 4.33 -1.35
CA LEU A 56 6.76 4.95 -0.73
C LEU A 56 6.72 6.46 -0.92
N CYS A 57 7.02 7.18 0.15
CA CYS A 57 7.45 8.57 0.06
C CYS A 57 8.55 8.80 1.11
N TRP A 58 9.06 10.01 1.22
CA TRP A 58 10.21 10.26 2.09
C TRP A 58 9.98 9.83 3.55
N THR A 59 8.82 10.15 4.11
CA THR A 59 8.44 9.78 5.49
C THR A 59 7.41 8.66 5.56
N GLY A 60 6.71 8.38 4.46
CA GLY A 60 5.58 7.45 4.42
C GLY A 60 4.27 8.03 4.94
N THR A 61 4.31 9.15 5.64
CA THR A 61 3.12 9.75 6.29
C THR A 61 2.15 10.34 5.29
N GLY A 62 2.62 11.19 4.38
CA GLY A 62 1.75 11.85 3.41
C GLY A 62 1.08 10.87 2.47
N ILE A 63 1.82 9.90 1.96
CA ILE A 63 1.29 8.90 1.03
C ILE A 63 0.23 8.01 1.70
N SER A 64 0.40 7.74 2.98
CA SER A 64 -0.58 7.02 3.80
C SER A 64 -1.87 7.82 3.97
N MET A 65 -1.76 9.11 4.29
CA MET A 65 -2.91 10.00 4.40
C MET A 65 -3.69 10.11 3.09
N ALA A 66 -2.99 10.30 1.97
CA ALA A 66 -3.62 10.41 0.66
C ALA A 66 -4.34 9.13 0.26
N ALA A 67 -3.70 7.97 0.42
CA ALA A 67 -4.30 6.69 0.11
C ALA A 67 -5.59 6.44 0.91
N ASN A 68 -5.59 6.78 2.20
CA ASN A 68 -6.75 6.59 3.07
C ASN A 68 -7.92 7.54 2.78
N LYS A 69 -7.75 8.50 1.88
CA LYS A 69 -8.87 9.33 1.42
C LYS A 69 -9.80 8.60 0.46
N LEU A 70 -9.40 7.48 -0.11
CA LEU A 70 -10.21 6.74 -1.07
C LEU A 70 -11.06 5.66 -0.37
N PRO A 71 -12.32 5.46 -0.82
CA PRO A 71 -13.16 4.40 -0.30
C PRO A 71 -12.53 3.02 -0.51
N GLY A 72 -12.64 2.16 0.50
CA GLY A 72 -12.14 0.80 0.41
C GLY A 72 -10.63 0.65 0.61
N ILE A 73 -9.92 1.74 0.84
CA ILE A 73 -8.48 1.71 1.11
C ILE A 73 -8.21 1.74 2.61
N ARG A 74 -7.40 0.79 3.04
CA ARG A 74 -6.85 0.71 4.40
C ARG A 74 -5.33 0.69 4.27
N ALA A 75 -4.76 1.90 4.25
CA ALA A 75 -3.33 2.10 4.12
C ALA A 75 -2.68 2.17 5.51
N ALA A 76 -1.64 1.42 5.69
CA ALA A 76 -0.89 1.33 6.94
C ALA A 76 0.56 1.72 6.74
N LEU A 77 1.00 2.73 7.49
CA LEU A 77 2.41 3.09 7.57
C LEU A 77 3.12 2.12 8.50
N CYS A 78 4.03 1.32 7.96
CA CYS A 78 4.75 0.31 8.70
C CYS A 78 6.25 0.59 8.67
N THR A 79 6.88 0.52 9.84
CA THR A 79 8.32 0.75 10.02
C THR A 79 9.07 -0.52 10.41
N ASP A 80 8.35 -1.61 10.66
CA ASP A 80 8.92 -2.91 10.99
C ASP A 80 7.98 -4.06 10.58
N ALA A 81 8.50 -5.28 10.63
CA ALA A 81 7.76 -6.49 10.23
C ALA A 81 6.56 -6.76 11.14
N ALA A 82 6.70 -6.55 12.45
CA ALA A 82 5.62 -6.81 13.40
C ALA A 82 4.43 -5.88 13.15
N THR A 83 4.68 -4.61 12.83
CA THR A 83 3.63 -3.64 12.48
C THR A 83 2.94 -4.04 11.17
N ALA A 84 3.69 -4.48 10.18
CA ALA A 84 3.12 -4.95 8.91
C ALA A 84 2.21 -6.17 9.11
N ALA A 85 2.67 -7.15 9.87
CA ALA A 85 1.86 -8.33 10.22
C ALA A 85 0.58 -7.93 10.98
N GLY A 86 0.71 -7.05 11.98
CA GLY A 86 -0.43 -6.53 12.75
C GLY A 86 -1.44 -5.78 11.87
N ALA A 87 -0.97 -4.98 10.95
CA ALA A 87 -1.84 -4.25 10.00
C ALA A 87 -2.67 -5.23 9.14
N ARG A 88 -2.08 -6.34 8.73
CA ARG A 88 -2.79 -7.38 7.99
C ARG A 88 -3.84 -8.07 8.86
N VAL A 89 -3.43 -8.56 10.03
CA VAL A 89 -4.30 -9.34 10.93
C VAL A 89 -5.46 -8.50 11.47
N TRP A 90 -5.16 -7.32 11.99
CA TRP A 90 -6.13 -6.53 12.75
C TRP A 90 -6.88 -5.50 11.90
N ASN A 91 -6.28 -5.00 10.84
CA ASN A 91 -6.86 -3.92 10.05
C ASN A 91 -7.20 -4.35 8.63
N HIS A 92 -6.87 -5.57 8.22
CA HIS A 92 -6.99 -6.04 6.83
C HIS A 92 -6.43 -5.01 5.85
N ALA A 93 -5.27 -4.43 6.20
CA ALA A 93 -4.65 -3.41 5.37
C ALA A 93 -4.39 -3.93 3.96
N ASN A 94 -4.70 -3.12 2.96
CA ASN A 94 -4.51 -3.46 1.54
C ASN A 94 -3.51 -2.54 0.84
N VAL A 95 -3.01 -1.54 1.54
CA VAL A 95 -1.91 -0.68 1.08
C VAL A 95 -0.88 -0.56 2.19
N LEU A 96 0.34 -0.99 1.87
CA LEU A 96 1.50 -0.86 2.73
C LEU A 96 2.23 0.45 2.37
N CYS A 97 2.40 1.34 3.34
CA CYS A 97 3.14 2.58 3.15
C CYS A 97 4.47 2.51 3.88
N LEU A 98 5.52 2.93 3.21
CA LEU A 98 6.89 2.83 3.69
C LEU A 98 7.59 4.18 3.65
N SER A 99 8.48 4.40 4.63
CA SER A 99 9.32 5.58 4.72
C SER A 99 10.65 5.32 4.01
N HIS A 100 10.88 6.02 2.89
CA HIS A 100 12.14 5.89 2.15
C HIS A 100 13.36 6.25 3.00
N ARG A 101 13.24 7.23 3.90
CA ARG A 101 14.34 7.65 4.77
C ARG A 101 14.76 6.61 5.80
N LEU A 102 13.89 5.68 6.15
CA LEU A 102 14.15 4.64 7.15
C LEU A 102 14.51 3.29 6.54
N LEU A 103 14.13 3.06 5.28
CA LEU A 103 14.33 1.76 4.65
C LEU A 103 15.80 1.46 4.40
N THR A 104 16.17 0.23 4.74
CA THR A 104 17.34 -0.48 4.23
C THR A 104 16.85 -1.68 3.44
N ASP A 105 17.70 -2.30 2.65
CA ASP A 105 17.32 -3.53 1.90
C ASP A 105 16.86 -4.63 2.85
N ASP A 106 17.56 -4.83 3.95
CA ASP A 106 17.21 -5.85 4.94
C ASP A 106 15.85 -5.56 5.60
N LEU A 107 15.61 -4.31 6.00
CA LEU A 107 14.34 -3.92 6.61
C LEU A 107 13.19 -4.05 5.62
N ALA A 108 13.39 -3.65 4.36
CA ALA A 108 12.37 -3.81 3.32
C ALA A 108 12.00 -5.28 3.12
N GLN A 109 12.99 -6.17 3.08
CA GLN A 109 12.75 -7.61 2.96
C GLN A 109 11.95 -8.17 4.14
N GLU A 110 12.29 -7.78 5.36
CA GLU A 110 11.57 -8.20 6.56
C GLU A 110 10.12 -7.75 6.55
N ILE A 111 9.88 -6.47 6.22
CA ILE A 111 8.53 -5.90 6.17
C ILE A 111 7.70 -6.58 5.07
N LEU A 112 8.23 -6.70 3.87
CA LEU A 112 7.53 -7.31 2.73
C LEU A 112 7.24 -8.78 2.97
N HIS A 113 8.17 -9.51 3.57
CA HIS A 113 7.94 -10.92 3.93
C HIS A 113 6.78 -11.03 4.93
N ALA A 114 6.78 -10.24 5.99
CA ALA A 114 5.70 -10.24 6.96
C ALA A 114 4.34 -9.85 6.34
N TRP A 115 4.33 -8.84 5.47
CA TRP A 115 3.14 -8.39 4.77
C TRP A 115 2.53 -9.51 3.91
N PHE A 116 3.33 -10.13 3.05
CA PHE A 116 2.85 -11.12 2.10
C PHE A 116 2.59 -12.51 2.70
N THR A 117 3.18 -12.83 3.83
CA THR A 117 2.97 -14.13 4.52
C THR A 117 1.91 -14.07 5.61
N THR A 118 1.37 -12.90 5.92
CA THR A 118 0.34 -12.74 6.94
C THR A 118 -1.03 -12.55 6.30
N GLU A 119 -1.92 -13.52 6.51
CA GLU A 119 -3.27 -13.45 6.00
C GLU A 119 -4.17 -12.59 6.90
N PRO A 120 -5.05 -11.75 6.32
CA PRO A 120 -6.09 -11.05 7.07
C PRO A 120 -7.14 -12.07 7.53
N GLY A 121 -7.08 -12.47 8.79
CA GLY A 121 -8.00 -13.47 9.35
C GLY A 121 -9.25 -12.87 9.97
N GLU A 122 -10.07 -13.75 10.56
CA GLU A 122 -11.33 -13.36 11.21
C GLU A 122 -11.14 -12.48 12.46
N ARG A 123 -9.97 -12.54 13.09
CA ARG A 123 -9.68 -11.80 14.32
C ARG A 123 -9.85 -10.29 14.19
N GLY A 124 -9.53 -9.73 13.05
CA GLY A 124 -9.65 -8.29 12.78
C GLY A 124 -10.99 -7.87 12.19
N ARG A 125 -11.83 -8.78 11.77
CA ARG A 125 -13.05 -8.48 11.00
C ARG A 125 -13.98 -7.49 11.68
N GLY A 126 -14.22 -7.64 12.97
CA GLY A 126 -15.09 -6.73 13.71
C GLY A 126 -14.62 -5.28 13.69
N GLY A 127 -13.31 -5.06 13.84
CA GLY A 127 -12.71 -3.74 13.73
C GLY A 127 -12.78 -3.17 12.32
N VAL A 128 -12.53 -3.99 11.31
CA VAL A 128 -12.61 -3.58 9.91
C VAL A 128 -14.04 -3.20 9.51
N ASP A 129 -15.04 -3.95 9.96
CA ASP A 129 -16.45 -3.62 9.71
C ASP A 129 -16.81 -2.27 10.33
N ARG A 130 -16.33 -1.98 11.54
CA ARG A 130 -16.53 -0.67 12.17
C ARG A 130 -15.84 0.47 11.43
N LEU A 131 -14.63 0.24 10.89
CA LEU A 131 -13.96 1.23 10.04
C LEU A 131 -14.82 1.56 8.81
N ALA A 132 -15.43 0.55 8.18
CA ALA A 132 -16.32 0.76 7.05
C ALA A 132 -17.55 1.58 7.44
N GLU A 133 -18.13 1.33 8.60
CA GLU A 133 -19.27 2.09 9.12
C GLU A 133 -18.90 3.57 9.38
N ILE A 134 -17.74 3.81 9.98
CA ILE A 134 -17.23 5.16 10.23
C ILE A 134 -16.99 5.88 8.90
N ASP A 135 -16.37 5.22 7.95
CA ASP A 135 -16.11 5.80 6.63
C ASP A 135 -17.42 6.19 5.95
N ALA A 136 -18.42 5.31 5.93
CA ALA A 136 -19.71 5.59 5.34
C ALA A 136 -20.44 6.77 6.03
N ARG A 137 -20.32 6.87 7.35
CA ARG A 137 -20.99 7.92 8.13
C ARG A 137 -20.46 9.31 7.81
N TYR A 138 -19.15 9.44 7.61
CA TYR A 138 -18.51 10.75 7.43
C TYR A 138 -18.12 11.04 5.99
N ARG A 139 -18.30 10.10 5.09
CA ARG A 139 -18.02 10.32 3.69
C ARG A 139 -19.20 11.05 3.06
N ARG A 140 -18.94 12.28 2.69
CA ARG A 140 -19.92 13.10 1.96
C ARG A 140 -19.66 12.98 0.47
N LEU A 141 -20.72 12.61 -0.20
CA LEU A 141 -20.75 12.66 -1.65
C LEU A 141 -21.14 14.06 -2.12
#